data_a3c4dcbea7b2a7be477642ffa1261a45
#
_entry.id   a3c4dcbea7b2a7be477642ffa1261a45
#
_cell.length_a   1.000
_cell.length_b   1.000
_cell.length_c   1.000
_cell.angle_alpha   90.00
_cell.angle_beta   90.00
_cell.angle_gamma   90.00
#
_symmetry.space_group_name_H-M   'P 1'
#
loop_
_entity.id
_entity.type
_entity.pdbx_description
1 polymer ?
#
loop_
_entity_poly.entity_id
_entity_poly.type
_entity_poly.pdbx_seq_one_letter_code
_entity_poly.pdbx_strand_id
1 'polypeptide(L)'
;MKSAVFYGKHDLRLEERALPSVGKHDVLIKVMACGVCGTDVHIYEGDKGAAETNPPTILGHEFAGVVEQVGEAVTQVKVGDRVCVDPTSYAENVIIAEAESDIFVKTW
;
A
#
# COMPACT_ATOMS: atom_id res chain seq x y z
N MET A 1 -6.95 5.96 -10.02
CA MET A 1 -7.43 5.23 -8.81
C MET A 1 -7.84 6.21 -7.72
N LYS A 2 -8.85 5.89 -6.94
CA LYS A 2 -9.23 6.68 -5.78
C LYS A 2 -8.26 6.42 -4.64
N SER A 3 -7.72 7.49 -4.07
CA SER A 3 -6.70 7.40 -3.02
C SER A 3 -7.00 8.37 -1.88
N ALA A 4 -6.80 7.90 -0.64
CA ALA A 4 -6.83 8.75 0.54
C ALA A 4 -5.46 9.39 0.74
N VAL A 5 -5.35 10.66 0.45
CA VAL A 5 -4.09 11.40 0.44
C VAL A 5 -3.98 12.29 1.67
N PHE A 6 -2.93 12.08 2.44
CA PHE A 6 -2.63 12.86 3.64
C PHE A 6 -1.77 14.07 3.28
N TYR A 7 -2.24 15.25 3.62
CA TYR A 7 -1.56 16.53 3.38
C TYR A 7 -0.97 17.16 4.64
N GLY A 8 -1.33 16.68 5.79
CA GLY A 8 -0.88 17.18 7.08
C GLY A 8 -1.91 16.90 8.17
N LYS A 9 -1.64 17.33 9.40
CA LYS A 9 -2.52 17.10 10.55
C LYS A 9 -3.97 17.44 10.24
N HIS A 10 -4.88 16.47 10.44
CA HIS A 10 -6.32 16.55 10.19
C HIS A 10 -6.71 16.86 8.72
N ASP A 11 -5.79 16.71 7.78
CA ASP A 11 -6.04 16.97 6.37
C ASP A 11 -5.83 15.70 5.53
N LEU A 12 -6.89 14.93 5.39
CA LEU A 12 -6.95 13.73 4.56
C LEU A 12 -7.99 13.97 3.46
N ARG A 13 -7.57 13.82 2.21
CA ARG A 13 -8.40 14.12 1.04
C ARG A 13 -8.56 12.89 0.16
N LEU A 14 -9.77 12.67 -0.36
CA LEU A 14 -10.02 11.66 -1.37
C LEU A 14 -9.75 12.26 -2.76
N GLU A 15 -8.78 11.70 -3.46
CA GLU A 15 -8.33 12.18 -4.77
C GLU A 15 -8.21 11.05 -5.79
N GLU A 16 -8.31 11.41 -7.08
CA GLU A 16 -7.91 10.54 -8.18
C GLU A 16 -6.40 10.65 -8.39
N ARG A 17 -5.73 9.51 -8.40
CA ARG A 17 -4.30 9.38 -8.68
C ARG A 17 -4.06 8.41 -9.82
N ALA A 18 -2.95 8.57 -10.53
CA ALA A 18 -2.52 7.61 -11.54
C ALA A 18 -2.17 6.27 -10.88
N LEU A 19 -2.39 5.17 -11.60
CA LEU A 19 -1.89 3.86 -11.18
C LEU A 19 -0.36 3.90 -11.12
N PRO A 20 0.25 3.28 -10.09
CA PRO A 20 1.71 3.17 -10.03
C PRO A 20 2.24 2.30 -11.17
N SER A 21 3.46 2.57 -11.59
CA SER A 21 4.16 1.72 -12.56
C SER A 21 4.68 0.46 -11.87
N VAL A 22 4.63 -0.66 -12.58
CA VAL A 22 5.08 -1.96 -12.07
C VAL A 22 6.49 -2.23 -12.56
N GLY A 23 7.43 -2.26 -11.64
CA GLY A 23 8.81 -2.62 -11.89
C GLY A 23 9.02 -4.14 -11.99
N LYS A 24 10.24 -4.53 -12.24
CA LYS A 24 10.63 -5.94 -12.46
C LYS A 24 10.29 -6.87 -11.30
N HIS A 25 10.38 -6.36 -10.07
CA HIS A 25 10.12 -7.12 -8.83
C HIS A 25 8.82 -6.74 -8.13
N ASP A 26 7.99 -5.94 -8.78
CA ASP A 26 6.79 -5.37 -8.17
C ASP A 26 5.54 -6.19 -8.50
N VAL A 27 4.54 -6.05 -7.64
CA VAL A 27 3.21 -6.64 -7.82
C VAL A 27 2.16 -5.53 -7.68
N LEU A 28 1.31 -5.38 -8.67
CA LEU A 28 0.14 -4.50 -8.59
C LEU A 28 -1.05 -5.26 -8.03
N ILE A 29 -1.60 -4.75 -6.95
CA ILE A 29 -2.74 -5.35 -6.27
C ILE A 29 -3.96 -4.43 -6.43
N LYS A 30 -5.06 -5.00 -6.91
CA LYS A 30 -6.37 -4.36 -6.80
C LYS A 30 -6.86 -4.51 -5.37
N VAL A 31 -6.79 -3.43 -4.59
CA VAL A 31 -7.21 -3.42 -3.19
C VAL A 31 -8.72 -3.60 -3.09
N MET A 32 -9.15 -4.61 -2.35
CA MET A 32 -10.55 -4.91 -2.09
C MET A 32 -11.01 -4.44 -0.70
N ALA A 33 -10.08 -4.39 0.25
CA ALA A 33 -10.33 -3.90 1.60
C ALA A 33 -9.02 -3.38 2.22
N CYS A 34 -9.11 -2.31 2.96
CA CYS A 34 -7.99 -1.75 3.71
C CYS A 34 -8.43 -1.46 5.15
N GLY A 35 -7.69 -1.99 6.11
CA GLY A 35 -7.92 -1.71 7.52
C GLY A 35 -7.36 -0.33 7.91
N VAL A 36 -7.90 0.20 9.00
CA VAL A 36 -7.34 1.38 9.66
C VAL A 36 -6.53 0.92 10.86
N CYS A 37 -5.24 1.15 10.82
CA CYS A 37 -4.32 0.85 11.91
C CYS A 37 -4.22 2.04 12.88
N GLY A 38 -3.83 1.78 14.12
CA GLY A 38 -3.50 2.85 15.08
C GLY A 38 -2.43 3.81 14.57
N THR A 39 -1.49 3.33 13.77
CA THR A 39 -0.47 4.16 13.10
C THR A 39 -1.10 5.21 12.18
N ASP A 40 -2.13 4.86 11.42
CA ASP A 40 -2.83 5.81 10.54
C ASP A 40 -3.50 6.93 11.35
N VAL A 41 -4.08 6.59 12.51
CA VAL A 41 -4.68 7.55 13.42
C VAL A 41 -3.63 8.52 13.99
N HIS A 42 -2.48 8.00 14.42
CA HIS A 42 -1.38 8.82 14.92
C HIS A 42 -0.81 9.76 13.84
N ILE A 43 -0.67 9.28 12.61
CA ILE A 43 -0.25 10.12 11.47
C ILE A 43 -1.28 11.23 11.24
N TYR A 44 -2.55 10.90 11.21
CA TYR A 44 -3.64 11.87 11.01
C TYR A 44 -3.68 12.94 12.10
N GLU A 45 -3.42 12.56 13.34
CA GLU A 45 -3.31 13.50 14.47
C GLU A 45 -2.01 14.31 14.48
N GLY A 46 -1.06 14.00 13.62
CA GLY A 46 0.22 14.68 13.51
C GLY A 46 1.20 14.31 14.62
N ASP A 47 1.04 13.13 15.22
CA ASP A 47 1.91 12.65 16.30
C ASP A 47 3.30 12.32 15.76
N LYS A 48 4.32 12.86 16.38
CA LYS A 48 5.71 12.59 16.05
C LYS A 48 6.13 11.24 16.63
N GLY A 49 6.75 10.41 15.79
CA GLY A 49 7.35 9.14 16.19
C GLY A 49 6.53 7.88 15.88
N ALA A 50 5.29 8.02 15.39
CA ALA A 50 4.52 6.86 14.92
C ALA A 50 5.03 6.33 13.58
N ALA A 51 5.27 7.22 12.63
CA ALA A 51 5.96 6.98 11.36
C ALA A 51 6.32 8.33 10.76
N GLU A 52 7.49 8.43 10.14
CA GLU A 52 7.81 9.61 9.34
C GLU A 52 7.00 9.59 8.06
N THR A 53 6.22 10.64 7.85
CA THR A 53 5.48 10.84 6.61
C THR A 53 5.88 12.17 5.99
N ASN A 54 6.08 12.15 4.68
CA ASN A 54 6.34 13.36 3.90
C ASN A 54 5.10 13.68 3.07
N PRO A 55 4.19 14.55 3.56
CA PRO A 55 3.01 14.93 2.80
C PRO A 55 3.39 15.65 1.48
N PRO A 56 2.62 15.45 0.40
CA PRO A 56 1.45 14.60 0.31
C PRO A 56 1.81 13.10 0.19
N THR A 57 1.14 12.24 0.94
CA THR A 57 1.36 10.79 0.88
C THR A 57 0.03 10.03 0.97
N ILE A 58 -0.02 8.87 0.35
CA ILE A 58 -1.20 7.98 0.42
C ILE A 58 -1.04 7.09 1.64
N LEU A 59 -2.06 7.05 2.50
CA LEU A 59 -2.08 6.20 3.67
C LEU A 59 -2.77 4.86 3.40
N GLY A 60 -2.45 3.88 4.23
CA GLY A 60 -2.98 2.53 4.22
C GLY A 60 -1.88 1.51 3.99
N HIS A 61 -1.71 0.58 4.93
CA HIS A 61 -0.64 -0.43 4.91
C HIS A 61 -1.12 -1.82 5.35
N GLU A 62 -2.37 -1.96 5.75
CA GLU A 62 -3.01 -3.23 6.12
C GLU A 62 -4.17 -3.51 5.17
N PHE A 63 -3.89 -4.10 4.02
CA PHE A 63 -4.91 -4.32 3.00
C PHE A 63 -4.85 -5.71 2.39
N ALA A 64 -5.93 -6.07 1.74
CA ALA A 64 -6.08 -7.31 1.00
C ALA A 64 -6.70 -7.04 -0.37
N GLY A 65 -6.39 -7.87 -1.33
CA GLY A 65 -6.89 -7.71 -2.68
C GLY A 65 -6.53 -8.84 -3.61
N VAL A 66 -6.61 -8.54 -4.89
CA VAL A 66 -6.33 -9.49 -5.98
C VAL A 66 -5.17 -8.96 -6.81
N VAL A 67 -4.21 -9.82 -7.11
CA VAL A 67 -3.08 -9.48 -7.98
C VAL A 67 -3.59 -9.17 -9.39
N GLU A 68 -3.29 -7.98 -9.88
CA GLU A 68 -3.65 -7.52 -11.22
C GLU A 68 -2.50 -7.62 -12.22
N GLN A 69 -1.29 -7.34 -11.75
CA GLN A 69 -0.09 -7.37 -12.58
C GLN A 69 1.12 -7.78 -11.75
N VAL A 70 2.03 -8.51 -12.34
CA VAL A 70 3.30 -8.91 -11.72
C VAL A 70 4.48 -8.49 -12.59
N GLY A 71 5.57 -8.08 -11.97
CA GLY A 71 6.85 -7.84 -12.64
C GLY A 71 7.47 -9.15 -13.14
N GLU A 72 8.35 -9.05 -14.13
CA GLU A 72 8.93 -10.23 -14.82
C GLU A 72 9.74 -11.17 -13.90
N ALA A 73 10.30 -10.66 -12.82
CA ALA A 73 11.09 -11.45 -11.87
C ALA A 73 10.27 -12.02 -10.71
N VAL A 74 8.98 -11.71 -10.63
CA VAL A 74 8.09 -12.19 -9.58
C VAL A 74 7.65 -13.62 -9.87
N THR A 75 7.94 -14.53 -8.93
CA THR A 75 7.63 -15.97 -9.05
C THR A 75 6.71 -16.48 -7.95
N GLN A 76 6.52 -15.74 -6.87
CA GLN A 76 5.79 -16.19 -5.68
C GLN A 76 4.27 -16.04 -5.80
N VAL A 77 3.83 -15.13 -6.63
CA VAL A 77 2.41 -14.86 -6.90
C VAL A 77 2.17 -14.70 -8.39
N LYS A 78 0.91 -14.86 -8.79
CA LYS A 78 0.47 -14.66 -10.18
C LYS A 78 -0.81 -13.84 -10.23
N VAL A 79 -1.11 -13.30 -11.39
CA VAL A 79 -2.37 -12.58 -11.66
C VAL A 79 -3.57 -13.44 -11.27
N GLY A 80 -4.51 -12.85 -10.53
CA GLY A 80 -5.70 -13.51 -10.02
C GLY A 80 -5.55 -14.09 -8.61
N ASP A 81 -4.34 -14.14 -8.05
CA ASP A 81 -4.15 -14.60 -6.67
C ASP A 81 -4.75 -13.60 -5.68
N ARG A 82 -5.39 -14.14 -4.64
CA ARG A 82 -5.86 -13.37 -3.49
C ARG A 82 -4.74 -13.25 -2.48
N VAL A 83 -4.47 -12.04 -2.06
CA VAL A 83 -3.33 -11.72 -1.20
C VAL A 83 -3.72 -10.77 -0.09
N CYS A 84 -3.07 -10.88 1.05
CA CYS A 84 -3.05 -9.85 2.06
C CYS A 84 -1.62 -9.36 2.26
N VAL A 85 -1.50 -8.14 2.73
CA VAL A 85 -0.22 -7.47 2.87
C VAL A 85 0.20 -7.45 4.32
N ASP A 86 1.46 -7.82 4.56
CA ASP A 86 2.07 -7.78 5.88
C ASP A 86 3.19 -6.71 5.88
N PRO A 87 2.95 -5.54 6.46
CA PRO A 87 3.92 -4.45 6.46
C PRO A 87 5.10 -4.70 7.41
N THR A 88 5.10 -5.77 8.18
CA THR A 88 6.12 -6.06 9.19
C THR A 88 7.23 -6.97 8.71
N SER A 89 7.06 -7.62 7.57
CA SER A 89 8.06 -8.54 7.02
C SER A 89 8.82 -7.89 5.86
N TYR A 90 10.14 -7.99 5.91
CA TYR A 90 10.99 -7.62 4.78
C TYR A 90 11.00 -8.76 3.78
N ALA A 91 10.37 -8.60 2.64
CA ALA A 91 10.56 -9.48 1.50
C ALA A 91 11.50 -8.81 0.50
N GLU A 92 12.23 -9.61 -0.24
CA GLU A 92 13.11 -9.12 -1.30
C GLU A 92 12.33 -8.60 -2.52
N ASN A 93 11.00 -8.69 -2.50
CA ASN A 93 10.14 -8.30 -3.61
C ASN A 93 9.11 -7.30 -3.11
N VAL A 94 9.18 -6.11 -3.62
CA VAL A 94 8.29 -5.00 -3.29
C VAL A 94 6.94 -5.18 -3.98
N ILE A 95 5.90 -4.90 -3.25
CA ILE A 95 4.56 -4.91 -3.74
C ILE A 95 4.03 -3.51 -3.73
N ILE A 96 3.56 -3.09 -4.87
CA ILE A 96 2.85 -1.85 -5.01
C ILE A 96 1.37 -2.17 -4.96
N ALA A 97 0.77 -1.85 -3.85
CA ALA A 97 -0.66 -1.67 -3.81
C ALA A 97 -1.02 -0.33 -4.45
N GLU A 98 -2.28 -0.11 -4.68
CA GLU A 98 -2.81 1.21 -5.03
C GLU A 98 -2.50 2.30 -3.97
N ALA A 99 -1.44 2.12 -3.20
CA ALA A 99 -0.92 3.07 -2.22
C ALA A 99 0.60 2.92 -2.12
N GLU A 100 1.30 4.02 -2.15
CA GLU A 100 2.75 4.04 -1.96
C GLU A 100 3.11 3.59 -0.55
N SER A 101 3.53 2.37 -0.39
CA SER A 101 4.26 1.91 0.79
C SER A 101 4.96 0.59 0.49
N ASP A 102 6.06 0.34 1.15
CA ASP A 102 6.77 -0.94 1.11
C ASP A 102 5.88 -2.02 1.71
N ILE A 103 5.28 -2.85 0.87
CA ILE A 103 4.22 -3.75 1.29
C ILE A 103 4.50 -5.17 0.82
N PHE A 104 4.35 -6.11 1.73
CA PHE A 104 4.64 -7.52 1.54
C PHE A 104 3.38 -8.35 1.35
N VAL A 105 3.45 -9.32 0.45
CA VAL A 105 2.33 -10.22 0.18
C VAL A 105 2.56 -11.55 0.89
N LYS A 106 1.60 -11.95 1.72
CA LYS A 106 1.40 -13.35 2.02
C LYS A 106 0.22 -13.86 1.20
N THR A 107 0.47 -14.90 0.43
CA THR A 107 -0.61 -15.71 -0.17
C THR A 107 -1.29 -16.52 0.92
N TRP A 108 -2.59 -16.56 0.92
CA TRP A 108 -3.42 -17.44 1.74
C TRP A 108 -4.13 -18.50 0.93
#